data_65e2ae04826751024e33cee2d754b540
#
_entry.id   65e2ae04826751024e33cee2d754b540
#
_cell.length_a   1.000
_cell.length_b   1.000
_cell.length_c   1.000
_cell.angle_alpha   90.00
_cell.angle_beta   90.00
_cell.angle_gamma   90.00
#
_symmetry.space_group_name_H-M   'P 1'
#
loop_
_entity.id
_entity.type
_entity.pdbx_description
1 polymer ?
#
loop_
_entity_poly.entity_id
_entity_poly.type
_entity_poly.pdbx_seq_one_letter_code
_entity_poly.pdbx_strand_id
1 'polypeptide(L)'
;MSEFVTTSAGDRVAYDRRGDGPALIFVVGAGPWREVDPDTTRTAELLADRGVTAIVYDRVGRGESAVEGVITLERELAAIEALIDVVGGRAALCGHSSGCSISLRAAVDGLPVAALALWEAPLAPPNSGAREWADEVNRRIDAGENAAALDEYMKDMPPEILEIVRSIPAMIEQAPSLRPDGESLAWAESAPHAQLFGGLRIPVLAMVGEATYDIMTPAAESIAAAVPGASWKPMPGSEHGWEPEAMAAELAAFVHATHAADPVARATAR
;
A
#
# COMPACT_ATOMS: atom_id res chain seq x y z
N MET A 1 -16.02 12.97 10.32
CA MET A 1 -16.69 13.02 8.99
C MET A 1 -15.61 12.81 7.96
N SER A 2 -15.84 11.91 7.02
CA SER A 2 -14.89 11.65 5.95
C SER A 2 -14.64 12.90 5.10
N GLU A 3 -13.38 13.15 4.77
CA GLU A 3 -13.00 14.10 3.75
C GLU A 3 -12.98 13.41 2.38
N PHE A 4 -13.02 14.18 1.30
CA PHE A 4 -13.02 13.63 -0.05
C PHE A 4 -12.12 14.45 -0.95
N VAL A 5 -11.41 13.76 -1.85
CA VAL A 5 -10.65 14.35 -2.94
C VAL A 5 -11.13 13.79 -4.27
N THR A 6 -11.08 14.60 -5.33
CA THR A 6 -11.36 14.14 -6.70
C THR A 6 -10.04 13.94 -7.42
N THR A 7 -9.84 12.76 -8.00
CA THR A 7 -8.63 12.38 -8.73
C THR A 7 -8.62 12.98 -10.15
N SER A 8 -7.48 12.95 -10.83
CA SER A 8 -7.36 13.30 -12.24
C SER A 8 -8.17 12.37 -13.17
N ALA A 9 -8.48 11.14 -12.69
CA ALA A 9 -9.37 10.20 -13.38
C ALA A 9 -10.88 10.50 -13.15
N GLY A 10 -11.21 11.48 -12.30
CA GLY A 10 -12.59 11.84 -11.95
C GLY A 10 -13.18 11.05 -10.78
N ASP A 11 -12.40 10.18 -10.14
CA ASP A 11 -12.86 9.40 -9.00
C ASP A 11 -12.93 10.24 -7.75
N ARG A 12 -13.93 9.96 -6.91
CA ARG A 12 -14.08 10.58 -5.60
C ARG A 12 -13.58 9.63 -4.54
N VAL A 13 -12.46 9.98 -3.89
CA VAL A 13 -11.78 9.17 -2.88
C VAL A 13 -12.02 9.73 -1.49
N ALA A 14 -12.49 8.86 -0.60
CA ALA A 14 -12.76 9.16 0.81
C ALA A 14 -11.50 8.94 1.65
N TYR A 15 -11.18 9.87 2.54
CA TYR A 15 -10.03 9.76 3.43
C TYR A 15 -10.28 10.39 4.80
N ASP A 16 -9.48 10.01 5.77
CA ASP A 16 -9.31 10.67 7.06
C ASP A 16 -7.90 11.25 7.14
N ARG A 17 -7.81 12.50 7.58
CA ARG A 17 -6.55 13.18 7.88
C ARG A 17 -6.42 13.38 9.37
N ARG A 18 -5.28 13.02 9.94
CA ARG A 18 -4.94 13.21 11.36
C ARG A 18 -3.56 13.83 11.51
N GLY A 19 -3.40 14.67 12.53
CA GLY A 19 -2.11 15.27 12.87
C GLY A 19 -1.70 16.45 12.01
N ASP A 20 -0.51 16.97 12.31
CA ASP A 20 0.13 18.10 11.64
C ASP A 20 1.65 17.84 11.60
N GLY A 21 2.28 18.08 10.46
CA GLY A 21 3.70 17.82 10.22
C GLY A 21 3.98 17.08 8.91
N PRO A 22 5.15 16.44 8.77
CA PRO A 22 5.48 15.67 7.57
C PRO A 22 4.44 14.59 7.31
N ALA A 23 4.07 14.37 6.04
CA ALA A 23 2.95 13.53 5.68
C ALA A 23 3.34 12.07 5.41
N LEU A 24 2.46 11.16 5.83
CA LEU A 24 2.48 9.74 5.50
C LEU A 24 1.08 9.30 5.07
N ILE A 25 0.99 8.57 3.95
CA ILE A 25 -0.25 8.01 3.42
C ILE A 25 -0.16 6.48 3.51
N PHE A 26 -1.15 5.85 4.12
CA PHE A 26 -1.25 4.39 4.17
C PHE A 26 -1.88 3.86 2.88
N VAL A 27 -1.15 2.99 2.18
CA VAL A 27 -1.63 2.24 1.01
C VAL A 27 -1.86 0.80 1.45
N VAL A 28 -3.07 0.53 1.91
CA VAL A 28 -3.44 -0.80 2.45
C VAL A 28 -3.48 -1.87 1.34
N GLY A 29 -3.38 -3.14 1.72
CA GLY A 29 -3.40 -4.28 0.82
C GLY A 29 -4.78 -4.60 0.24
N ALA A 30 -4.93 -5.83 -0.24
CA ALA A 30 -6.16 -6.32 -0.87
C ALA A 30 -7.29 -6.48 0.16
N GLY A 31 -8.44 -5.91 -0.13
CA GLY A 31 -9.68 -6.10 0.60
C GLY A 31 -10.06 -5.00 1.60
N PRO A 32 -9.27 -4.62 2.62
CA PRO A 32 -9.73 -3.73 3.68
C PRO A 32 -10.00 -2.28 3.20
N TRP A 33 -10.87 -1.63 3.94
CA TRP A 33 -11.15 -0.18 3.89
C TRP A 33 -11.20 0.37 5.32
N ARG A 34 -11.25 1.68 5.49
CA ARG A 34 -11.10 2.37 6.80
C ARG A 34 -11.95 1.81 7.93
N GLU A 35 -13.21 1.42 7.64
CA GLU A 35 -14.15 0.95 8.66
C GLU A 35 -13.76 -0.43 9.24
N VAL A 36 -13.08 -1.26 8.45
CA VAL A 36 -12.72 -2.64 8.83
C VAL A 36 -11.23 -2.83 9.06
N ASP A 37 -10.45 -1.74 9.13
CA ASP A 37 -9.02 -1.75 9.41
C ASP A 37 -8.70 -0.90 10.65
N PRO A 38 -8.98 -1.43 11.85
CA PRO A 38 -8.76 -0.71 13.09
C PRO A 38 -7.27 -0.48 13.39
N ASP A 39 -6.38 -1.37 12.96
CA ASP A 39 -4.94 -1.28 13.26
C ASP A 39 -4.27 -0.15 12.48
N THR A 40 -4.58 0.01 11.18
CA THR A 40 -4.13 1.16 10.40
C THR A 40 -4.69 2.46 10.97
N THR A 41 -5.97 2.49 11.32
CA THR A 41 -6.61 3.66 11.94
C THR A 41 -5.93 4.02 13.27
N ARG A 42 -5.69 3.03 14.14
CA ARG A 42 -5.00 3.23 15.41
C ARG A 42 -3.56 3.72 15.22
N THR A 43 -2.83 3.16 14.26
CA THR A 43 -1.48 3.59 13.92
C THR A 43 -1.46 5.05 13.46
N ALA A 44 -2.44 5.48 12.64
CA ALA A 44 -2.57 6.87 12.19
C ALA A 44 -2.84 7.85 13.35
N GLU A 45 -3.65 7.47 14.33
CA GLU A 45 -3.88 8.26 15.55
C GLU A 45 -2.57 8.46 16.35
N LEU A 46 -1.84 7.37 16.56
CA LEU A 46 -0.56 7.39 17.26
C LEU A 46 0.52 8.18 16.51
N LEU A 47 0.49 8.22 15.19
CA LEU A 47 1.37 9.06 14.37
C LEU A 47 1.04 10.54 14.53
N ALA A 48 -0.25 10.90 14.57
CA ALA A 48 -0.69 12.26 14.82
C ALA A 48 -0.15 12.80 16.16
N ASP A 49 -0.19 11.99 17.22
CA ASP A 49 0.37 12.32 18.53
C ASP A 49 1.91 12.50 18.50
N ARG A 50 2.57 11.99 17.45
CA ARG A 50 4.02 12.10 17.22
C ARG A 50 4.40 13.17 16.19
N GLY A 51 3.47 14.07 15.83
CA GLY A 51 3.73 15.19 14.92
C GLY A 51 3.91 14.75 13.47
N VAL A 52 3.19 13.74 13.03
CA VAL A 52 3.10 13.28 11.64
C VAL A 52 1.69 13.51 11.14
N THR A 53 1.54 14.05 9.92
CA THR A 53 0.25 14.05 9.23
C THR A 53 0.02 12.67 8.64
N ALA A 54 -0.98 11.93 9.13
CA ALA A 54 -1.34 10.61 8.65
C ALA A 54 -2.64 10.65 7.85
N ILE A 55 -2.62 10.03 6.66
CA ILE A 55 -3.79 9.82 5.80
C ILE A 55 -4.11 8.33 5.76
N VAL A 56 -5.36 7.99 6.10
CA VAL A 56 -5.97 6.68 5.84
C VAL A 56 -7.10 6.89 4.86
N TYR A 57 -7.18 6.12 3.79
CA TYR A 57 -8.20 6.30 2.76
C TYR A 57 -8.83 5.00 2.33
N ASP A 58 -10.04 5.08 1.82
CA ASP A 58 -10.68 3.98 1.13
C ASP A 58 -10.11 3.95 -0.30
N ARG A 59 -9.45 2.87 -0.67
CA ARG A 59 -8.90 2.69 -2.01
C ARG A 59 -10.03 2.71 -3.06
N VAL A 60 -9.67 2.98 -4.30
CA VAL A 60 -10.63 3.09 -5.42
C VAL A 60 -11.54 1.86 -5.48
N GLY A 61 -12.85 2.09 -5.41
CA GLY A 61 -13.87 1.03 -5.41
C GLY A 61 -14.15 0.37 -4.07
N ARG A 62 -13.60 0.89 -2.95
CA ARG A 62 -13.81 0.36 -1.59
C ARG A 62 -14.51 1.38 -0.70
N GLY A 63 -15.22 0.90 0.31
CA GLY A 63 -15.85 1.73 1.32
C GLY A 63 -16.65 2.90 0.74
N GLU A 64 -16.31 4.14 1.13
CA GLU A 64 -16.95 5.37 0.62
C GLU A 64 -16.35 5.88 -0.70
N SER A 65 -15.33 5.20 -1.25
CA SER A 65 -14.70 5.52 -2.55
C SER A 65 -15.32 4.72 -3.71
N ALA A 66 -16.63 4.61 -3.73
CA ALA A 66 -17.35 3.91 -4.80
C ALA A 66 -17.13 4.61 -6.15
N VAL A 67 -16.88 3.82 -7.19
CA VAL A 67 -16.57 4.31 -8.54
C VAL A 67 -17.31 3.50 -9.60
N GLU A 68 -17.45 4.07 -10.79
CA GLU A 68 -18.00 3.39 -11.97
C GLU A 68 -16.89 2.93 -12.92
N GLY A 69 -17.17 1.86 -13.66
CA GLY A 69 -16.28 1.32 -14.68
C GLY A 69 -15.13 0.46 -14.14
N VAL A 70 -14.16 0.17 -14.99
CA VAL A 70 -13.04 -0.70 -14.66
C VAL A 70 -12.07 0.00 -13.71
N ILE A 71 -11.74 -0.65 -12.61
CA ILE A 71 -10.75 -0.16 -11.64
C ILE A 71 -9.37 -0.65 -12.10
N THR A 72 -8.47 0.26 -12.42
CA THR A 72 -7.11 -0.04 -12.91
C THR A 72 -6.04 0.47 -11.96
N LEU A 73 -4.81 0.00 -12.12
CA LEU A 73 -3.68 0.49 -11.34
C LEU A 73 -3.45 2.00 -11.56
N GLU A 74 -3.67 2.52 -12.77
CA GLU A 74 -3.55 3.95 -13.05
C GLU A 74 -4.54 4.79 -12.24
N ARG A 75 -5.76 4.29 -11.98
CA ARG A 75 -6.73 4.98 -11.13
C ARG A 75 -6.30 5.00 -9.66
N GLU A 76 -5.68 3.91 -9.18
CA GLU A 76 -5.07 3.88 -7.84
C GLU A 76 -3.90 4.86 -7.73
N LEU A 77 -3.05 4.94 -8.74
CA LEU A 77 -1.95 5.91 -8.76
C LEU A 77 -2.47 7.35 -8.78
N ALA A 78 -3.54 7.63 -9.54
CA ALA A 78 -4.19 8.93 -9.54
C ALA A 78 -4.81 9.29 -8.16
N ALA A 79 -5.30 8.29 -7.42
CA ALA A 79 -5.79 8.50 -6.05
C ALA A 79 -4.64 8.86 -5.10
N ILE A 80 -3.51 8.15 -5.18
CA ILE A 80 -2.32 8.45 -4.39
C ILE A 80 -1.80 9.85 -4.71
N GLU A 81 -1.71 10.23 -5.98
CA GLU A 81 -1.28 11.56 -6.42
C GLU A 81 -2.19 12.66 -5.83
N ALA A 82 -3.51 12.51 -5.94
CA ALA A 82 -4.47 13.46 -5.40
C ALA A 82 -4.35 13.59 -3.86
N LEU A 83 -4.11 12.50 -3.14
CA LEU A 83 -3.86 12.52 -1.69
C LEU A 83 -2.53 13.17 -1.32
N ILE A 84 -1.48 12.99 -2.14
CA ILE A 84 -0.20 13.70 -1.97
C ILE A 84 -0.42 15.22 -2.12
N ASP A 85 -1.24 15.65 -3.07
CA ASP A 85 -1.58 17.07 -3.25
C ASP A 85 -2.33 17.65 -2.04
N VAL A 86 -3.26 16.90 -1.44
CA VAL A 86 -3.97 17.29 -0.20
C VAL A 86 -3.02 17.61 0.95
N VAL A 87 -1.86 16.93 1.02
CA VAL A 87 -0.89 17.12 2.11
C VAL A 87 0.30 18.03 1.72
N GLY A 88 0.19 18.78 0.63
CA GLY A 88 1.19 19.78 0.24
C GLY A 88 2.17 19.33 -0.85
N GLY A 89 1.82 18.30 -1.63
CA GLY A 89 2.54 17.92 -2.85
C GLY A 89 3.71 16.96 -2.63
N ARG A 90 3.92 16.44 -1.40
CA ARG A 90 4.93 15.41 -1.12
C ARG A 90 4.59 14.63 0.14
N ALA A 91 4.66 13.30 0.09
CA ALA A 91 4.38 12.42 1.23
C ALA A 91 5.25 11.16 1.23
N ALA A 92 5.49 10.59 2.41
CA ALA A 92 5.90 9.19 2.52
C ALA A 92 4.69 8.28 2.26
N LEU A 93 4.91 7.09 1.70
CA LEU A 93 3.89 6.06 1.60
C LEU A 93 4.23 4.91 2.54
N CYS A 94 3.22 4.41 3.25
CA CYS A 94 3.30 3.16 3.99
C CYS A 94 2.46 2.11 3.25
N GLY A 95 3.11 1.23 2.49
CA GLY A 95 2.45 0.12 1.81
C GLY A 95 2.29 -1.06 2.76
N HIS A 96 1.16 -1.75 2.70
CA HIS A 96 0.89 -3.02 3.36
C HIS A 96 0.55 -4.08 2.31
N SER A 97 1.18 -5.25 2.38
CA SER A 97 0.89 -6.35 1.44
C SER A 97 1.03 -5.89 -0.03
N SER A 98 0.04 -6.14 -0.88
CA SER A 98 -0.02 -5.64 -2.26
C SER A 98 0.03 -4.10 -2.37
N GLY A 99 -0.34 -3.36 -1.33
CA GLY A 99 -0.13 -1.91 -1.25
C GLY A 99 1.35 -1.51 -1.32
N CYS A 100 2.28 -2.44 -1.00
CA CYS A 100 3.71 -2.22 -1.18
C CYS A 100 4.08 -2.13 -2.67
N SER A 101 3.58 -3.05 -3.51
CA SER A 101 3.82 -3.03 -4.96
C SER A 101 3.20 -1.80 -5.64
N ILE A 102 2.01 -1.38 -5.19
CA ILE A 102 1.37 -0.13 -5.64
C ILE A 102 2.23 1.08 -5.26
N SER A 103 2.74 1.14 -4.01
CA SER A 103 3.59 2.22 -3.52
C SER A 103 4.94 2.28 -4.25
N LEU A 104 5.56 1.12 -4.51
CA LEU A 104 6.77 1.01 -5.33
C LEU A 104 6.51 1.51 -6.75
N ARG A 105 5.38 1.11 -7.36
CA ARG A 105 4.99 1.56 -8.68
C ARG A 105 4.78 3.07 -8.73
N ALA A 106 4.10 3.65 -7.75
CA ALA A 106 3.92 5.10 -7.64
C ALA A 106 5.27 5.85 -7.63
N ALA A 107 6.23 5.37 -6.85
CA ALA A 107 7.56 5.98 -6.79
C ALA A 107 8.36 5.81 -8.08
N VAL A 108 8.28 4.64 -8.74
CA VAL A 108 8.98 4.35 -10.02
C VAL A 108 8.39 5.18 -11.16
N ASP A 109 7.08 5.39 -11.18
CA ASP A 109 6.40 6.23 -12.18
C ASP A 109 6.59 7.74 -11.93
N GLY A 110 7.30 8.11 -10.85
CA GLY A 110 7.73 9.48 -10.59
C GLY A 110 6.73 10.33 -9.82
N LEU A 111 5.74 9.75 -9.16
CA LEU A 111 4.90 10.49 -8.22
C LEU A 111 5.78 11.12 -7.12
N PRO A 112 5.40 12.25 -6.53
CA PRO A 112 6.24 12.98 -5.57
C PRO A 112 6.29 12.30 -4.20
N VAL A 113 6.71 11.02 -4.20
CA VAL A 113 6.91 10.19 -3.01
C VAL A 113 8.20 10.59 -2.31
N ALA A 114 8.11 10.91 -1.01
CA ALA A 114 9.24 11.32 -0.20
C ALA A 114 10.07 10.13 0.31
N ALA A 115 9.40 9.04 0.67
CA ALA A 115 9.99 7.79 1.17
C ALA A 115 8.99 6.65 1.07
N LEU A 116 9.46 5.41 1.16
CA LEU A 116 8.63 4.20 1.21
C LEU A 116 8.90 3.42 2.50
N ALA A 117 7.85 3.16 3.25
CA ALA A 117 7.80 2.17 4.32
C ALA A 117 6.93 1.00 3.83
N LEU A 118 7.47 -0.20 3.79
CA LEU A 118 6.84 -1.34 3.12
C LEU A 118 6.68 -2.48 4.11
N TRP A 119 5.44 -2.76 4.53
CA TRP A 119 5.12 -3.83 5.44
C TRP A 119 4.69 -5.09 4.69
N GLU A 120 5.47 -6.17 4.88
CA GLU A 120 5.18 -7.51 4.36
C GLU A 120 4.76 -7.52 2.88
N ALA A 121 5.64 -6.98 2.03
CA ALA A 121 5.47 -6.99 0.58
C ALA A 121 5.54 -8.44 0.04
N PRO A 122 4.45 -9.02 -0.52
CA PRO A 122 4.45 -10.40 -0.98
C PRO A 122 5.08 -10.52 -2.39
N LEU A 123 6.32 -10.04 -2.53
CA LEU A 123 7.00 -10.04 -3.82
C LEU A 123 7.76 -11.35 -4.05
N ALA A 124 7.32 -12.12 -5.02
CA ALA A 124 8.00 -13.33 -5.45
C ALA A 124 9.13 -13.03 -6.47
N PRO A 125 10.04 -13.98 -6.72
CA PRO A 125 11.03 -13.84 -7.77
C PRO A 125 10.42 -13.61 -9.15
N PRO A 126 11.15 -13.02 -10.11
CA PRO A 126 10.65 -12.80 -11.46
C PRO A 126 10.13 -14.07 -12.12
N ASN A 127 9.00 -13.95 -12.84
CA ASN A 127 8.35 -15.04 -13.56
C ASN A 127 7.80 -16.17 -12.66
N SER A 128 7.35 -15.85 -11.45
CA SER A 128 6.71 -16.80 -10.52
C SER A 128 5.22 -17.06 -10.82
N GLY A 129 4.67 -16.47 -11.89
CA GLY A 129 3.30 -16.73 -12.35
C GLY A 129 2.29 -15.64 -11.97
N ALA A 130 2.73 -14.52 -11.40
CA ALA A 130 1.81 -13.44 -11.00
C ALA A 130 1.03 -12.83 -12.18
N ARG A 131 1.60 -12.83 -13.39
CA ARG A 131 0.91 -12.34 -14.59
C ARG A 131 -0.29 -13.21 -14.92
N GLU A 132 -0.10 -14.50 -15.05
CA GLU A 132 -1.14 -15.46 -15.39
C GLU A 132 -2.22 -15.52 -14.31
N TRP A 133 -1.81 -15.43 -13.04
CA TRP A 133 -2.73 -15.34 -11.91
C TRP A 133 -3.56 -14.03 -11.95
N ALA A 134 -2.94 -12.88 -12.16
CA ALA A 134 -3.66 -11.61 -12.25
C ALA A 134 -4.62 -11.57 -13.45
N ASP A 135 -4.22 -12.14 -14.60
CA ASP A 135 -5.06 -12.22 -15.79
C ASP A 135 -6.30 -13.12 -15.54
N GLU A 136 -6.16 -14.22 -14.78
CA GLU A 136 -7.31 -15.06 -14.40
C GLU A 136 -8.24 -14.35 -13.39
N VAL A 137 -7.70 -13.64 -12.38
CA VAL A 137 -8.50 -12.81 -11.47
C VAL A 137 -9.29 -11.78 -12.27
N ASN A 138 -8.63 -11.07 -13.18
CA ASN A 138 -9.24 -10.03 -14.01
C ASN A 138 -10.32 -10.61 -14.93
N ARG A 139 -10.09 -11.79 -15.52
CA ARG A 139 -11.09 -12.49 -16.35
C ARG A 139 -12.37 -12.78 -15.57
N ARG A 140 -12.24 -13.22 -14.31
CA ARG A 140 -13.39 -13.49 -13.44
C ARG A 140 -14.14 -12.22 -13.06
N ILE A 141 -13.40 -11.13 -12.75
CA ILE A 141 -13.99 -9.81 -12.49
C ILE A 141 -14.80 -9.36 -13.71
N ASP A 142 -14.23 -9.44 -14.92
CA ASP A 142 -14.89 -9.02 -16.15
C ASP A 142 -16.14 -9.86 -16.49
N ALA A 143 -16.16 -11.11 -16.03
CA ALA A 143 -17.34 -11.99 -16.13
C ALA A 143 -18.40 -11.73 -15.04
N GLY A 144 -18.14 -10.84 -14.07
CA GLY A 144 -19.01 -10.62 -12.92
C GLY A 144 -18.99 -11.75 -11.88
N GLU A 145 -17.98 -12.62 -11.94
CA GLU A 145 -17.79 -13.77 -11.05
C GLU A 145 -17.04 -13.36 -9.77
N ASN A 146 -17.52 -12.33 -9.07
CA ASN A 146 -16.81 -11.69 -7.97
C ASN A 146 -16.33 -12.64 -6.87
N ALA A 147 -17.17 -13.59 -6.45
CA ALA A 147 -16.78 -14.58 -5.44
C ALA A 147 -15.63 -15.48 -5.95
N ALA A 148 -15.71 -15.91 -7.21
CA ALA A 148 -14.66 -16.72 -7.81
C ALA A 148 -13.37 -15.93 -8.06
N ALA A 149 -13.46 -14.62 -8.35
CA ALA A 149 -12.31 -13.73 -8.47
C ALA A 149 -11.59 -13.58 -7.12
N LEU A 150 -12.36 -13.41 -6.03
CA LEU A 150 -11.82 -13.34 -4.66
C LEU A 150 -11.13 -14.68 -4.30
N ASP A 151 -11.74 -15.81 -4.60
CA ASP A 151 -11.18 -17.14 -4.35
C ASP A 151 -9.86 -17.34 -5.11
N GLU A 152 -9.81 -16.93 -6.37
CA GLU A 152 -8.58 -17.01 -7.17
C GLU A 152 -7.49 -16.09 -6.64
N TYR A 153 -7.87 -14.87 -6.22
CA TYR A 153 -6.94 -13.92 -5.63
C TYR A 153 -6.30 -14.46 -4.35
N MET A 154 -7.10 -15.11 -3.51
CA MET A 154 -6.72 -15.61 -2.18
C MET A 154 -6.26 -17.07 -2.16
N LYS A 155 -6.09 -17.73 -3.32
CA LYS A 155 -5.90 -19.20 -3.41
C LYS A 155 -4.71 -19.75 -2.63
N ASP A 156 -3.66 -18.92 -2.47
CA ASP A 156 -2.42 -19.28 -1.79
C ASP A 156 -2.38 -18.78 -0.32
N MET A 157 -3.46 -18.15 0.15
CA MET A 157 -3.62 -17.74 1.54
C MET A 157 -4.12 -18.91 2.41
N PRO A 158 -3.84 -18.88 3.74
CA PRO A 158 -4.42 -19.85 4.65
C PRO A 158 -5.94 -19.95 4.51
N PRO A 159 -6.51 -21.17 4.50
CA PRO A 159 -7.96 -21.37 4.31
C PRO A 159 -8.84 -20.59 5.29
N GLU A 160 -8.36 -20.40 6.52
CA GLU A 160 -9.06 -19.67 7.58
C GLU A 160 -9.23 -18.19 7.21
N ILE A 161 -8.23 -17.59 6.57
CA ILE A 161 -8.31 -16.21 6.08
C ILE A 161 -9.35 -16.10 4.98
N LEU A 162 -9.35 -17.03 4.03
CA LEU A 162 -10.34 -17.05 2.97
C LEU A 162 -11.77 -17.21 3.50
N GLU A 163 -11.98 -18.07 4.51
CA GLU A 163 -13.29 -18.22 5.17
C GLU A 163 -13.78 -16.92 5.83
N ILE A 164 -12.88 -16.22 6.53
CA ILE A 164 -13.20 -14.92 7.14
C ILE A 164 -13.58 -13.90 6.07
N VAL A 165 -12.78 -13.76 5.02
CA VAL A 165 -13.02 -12.79 3.95
C VAL A 165 -14.34 -13.08 3.21
N ARG A 166 -14.64 -14.35 2.91
CA ARG A 166 -15.93 -14.77 2.32
C ARG A 166 -17.14 -14.50 3.21
N SER A 167 -16.96 -14.48 4.53
CA SER A 167 -18.04 -14.18 5.47
C SER A 167 -18.50 -12.72 5.44
N ILE A 168 -17.73 -11.85 4.79
CA ILE A 168 -18.01 -10.41 4.67
C ILE A 168 -18.54 -10.11 3.27
N PRO A 169 -19.86 -9.91 3.06
CA PRO A 169 -20.44 -9.71 1.72
C PRO A 169 -19.79 -8.57 0.95
N ALA A 170 -19.44 -7.46 1.63
CA ALA A 170 -18.79 -6.32 1.01
C ALA A 170 -17.42 -6.66 0.38
N MET A 171 -16.68 -7.63 0.92
CA MET A 171 -15.42 -8.10 0.31
C MET A 171 -15.66 -8.73 -1.06
N ILE A 172 -16.75 -9.49 -1.22
CA ILE A 172 -17.15 -10.08 -2.50
C ILE A 172 -17.63 -8.99 -3.46
N GLU A 173 -18.44 -8.06 -2.99
CA GLU A 173 -18.95 -6.95 -3.81
C GLU A 173 -17.82 -6.05 -4.33
N GLN A 174 -16.78 -5.85 -3.53
CA GLN A 174 -15.61 -5.03 -3.84
C GLN A 174 -14.50 -5.82 -4.60
N ALA A 175 -14.71 -7.08 -4.97
CA ALA A 175 -13.71 -7.87 -5.71
C ALA A 175 -13.15 -7.17 -6.98
N PRO A 176 -13.90 -6.31 -7.72
CA PRO A 176 -13.33 -5.52 -8.81
C PRO A 176 -12.15 -4.63 -8.39
N SER A 177 -12.05 -4.23 -7.11
CA SER A 177 -10.94 -3.46 -6.56
C SER A 177 -9.65 -4.28 -6.31
N LEU A 178 -9.66 -5.60 -6.55
CA LEU A 178 -8.49 -6.46 -6.51
C LEU A 178 -7.63 -6.37 -7.79
N ARG A 179 -8.19 -5.83 -8.88
CA ARG A 179 -7.45 -5.67 -10.14
C ARG A 179 -6.15 -4.90 -10.00
N PRO A 180 -6.11 -3.69 -9.40
CA PRO A 180 -4.86 -2.96 -9.17
C PRO A 180 -3.83 -3.73 -8.34
N ASP A 181 -4.29 -4.52 -7.36
CA ASP A 181 -3.42 -5.36 -6.55
C ASP A 181 -2.73 -6.42 -7.42
N GLY A 182 -3.49 -7.16 -8.23
CA GLY A 182 -2.96 -8.15 -9.17
C GLY A 182 -2.04 -7.53 -10.22
N GLU A 183 -2.43 -6.41 -10.81
CA GLU A 183 -1.63 -5.68 -11.82
C GLU A 183 -0.29 -5.21 -11.25
N SER A 184 -0.28 -4.68 -10.02
CA SER A 184 0.94 -4.19 -9.37
C SER A 184 1.88 -5.31 -8.96
N LEU A 185 1.37 -6.45 -8.49
CA LEU A 185 2.17 -7.64 -8.19
C LEU A 185 2.73 -8.26 -9.47
N ALA A 186 1.94 -8.40 -10.53
CA ALA A 186 2.40 -8.87 -11.82
C ALA A 186 3.49 -7.95 -12.42
N TRP A 187 3.37 -6.63 -12.23
CA TRP A 187 4.44 -5.70 -12.60
C TRP A 187 5.70 -5.92 -11.77
N ALA A 188 5.60 -6.08 -10.45
CA ALA A 188 6.75 -6.27 -9.57
C ALA A 188 7.53 -7.55 -9.87
N GLU A 189 6.88 -8.59 -10.43
CA GLU A 189 7.50 -9.84 -10.87
C GLU A 189 7.91 -9.86 -12.35
N SER A 190 7.66 -8.78 -13.11
CA SER A 190 7.93 -8.75 -14.56
C SER A 190 9.42 -8.73 -14.92
N ALA A 191 10.29 -8.37 -13.97
CA ALA A 191 11.74 -8.33 -14.15
C ALA A 191 12.44 -8.39 -12.78
N PRO A 192 13.78 -8.59 -12.75
CA PRO A 192 14.55 -8.51 -11.51
C PRO A 192 14.31 -7.20 -10.77
N HIS A 193 14.11 -7.24 -9.45
CA HIS A 193 13.83 -6.06 -8.63
C HIS A 193 14.87 -4.94 -8.79
N ALA A 194 16.14 -5.27 -8.94
CA ALA A 194 17.20 -4.29 -9.21
C ALA A 194 16.98 -3.53 -10.54
N GLN A 195 16.34 -4.14 -11.53
CA GLN A 195 15.97 -3.48 -12.79
C GLN A 195 14.74 -2.58 -12.61
N LEU A 196 13.77 -3.02 -11.83
CA LEU A 196 12.51 -2.27 -11.60
C LEU A 196 12.72 -1.12 -10.60
N PHE A 197 13.42 -1.37 -9.49
CA PHE A 197 13.49 -0.45 -8.34
C PHE A 197 14.86 0.23 -8.19
N GLY A 198 15.91 -0.28 -8.84
CA GLY A 198 17.28 0.22 -8.69
C GLY A 198 17.50 1.68 -9.11
N GLY A 199 16.53 2.26 -9.82
CA GLY A 199 16.48 3.68 -10.16
C GLY A 199 16.01 4.60 -9.04
N LEU A 200 15.36 4.09 -7.99
CA LEU A 200 14.86 4.89 -6.88
C LEU A 200 16.00 5.58 -6.11
N ARG A 201 15.77 6.81 -5.70
CA ARG A 201 16.71 7.64 -4.93
C ARG A 201 16.08 8.22 -3.67
N ILE A 202 14.98 7.64 -3.23
CA ILE A 202 14.28 7.97 -1.99
C ILE A 202 14.60 6.93 -0.92
N PRO A 203 14.51 7.25 0.38
CA PRO A 203 14.63 6.27 1.45
C PRO A 203 13.57 5.17 1.32
N VAL A 204 13.99 3.91 1.51
CA VAL A 204 13.09 2.75 1.52
C VAL A 204 13.41 1.90 2.75
N LEU A 205 12.37 1.59 3.54
CA LEU A 205 12.42 0.71 4.68
C LEU A 205 11.43 -0.44 4.46
N ALA A 206 11.93 -1.65 4.25
CA ALA A 206 11.10 -2.85 4.24
C ALA A 206 10.99 -3.43 5.65
N MET A 207 9.79 -3.84 6.05
CA MET A 207 9.52 -4.36 7.39
C MET A 207 8.75 -5.67 7.28
N VAL A 208 9.04 -6.59 8.20
CA VAL A 208 8.35 -7.88 8.32
C VAL A 208 8.01 -8.17 9.76
N GLY A 209 6.91 -8.86 10.01
CA GLY A 209 6.54 -9.32 11.36
C GLY A 209 7.52 -10.35 11.90
N GLU A 210 7.74 -10.35 13.23
CA GLU A 210 8.56 -11.37 13.90
C GLU A 210 7.96 -12.77 13.74
N ALA A 211 6.63 -12.88 13.59
CA ALA A 211 5.93 -14.12 13.29
C ALA A 211 5.19 -13.96 11.94
N THR A 212 5.95 -14.05 10.84
CA THR A 212 5.47 -13.81 9.47
C THR A 212 5.49 -15.07 8.62
N TYR A 213 4.94 -14.98 7.40
CA TYR A 213 4.99 -16.04 6.39
C TYR A 213 6.39 -16.15 5.76
N ASP A 214 6.78 -17.36 5.37
CA ASP A 214 8.13 -17.69 4.86
C ASP A 214 8.60 -16.82 3.69
N ILE A 215 7.67 -16.32 2.86
CA ILE A 215 7.98 -15.50 1.68
C ILE A 215 8.33 -14.04 2.02
N MET A 216 7.94 -13.53 3.18
CA MET A 216 8.02 -12.09 3.49
C MET A 216 9.45 -11.61 3.75
N THR A 217 10.23 -12.39 4.51
CA THR A 217 11.62 -12.04 4.78
C THR A 217 12.49 -12.03 3.50
N PRO A 218 12.47 -13.07 2.64
CA PRO A 218 13.19 -13.02 1.36
C PRO A 218 12.76 -11.85 0.46
N ALA A 219 11.48 -11.49 0.47
CA ALA A 219 10.98 -10.34 -0.29
C ALA A 219 11.55 -9.01 0.23
N ALA A 220 11.55 -8.81 1.57
CA ALA A 220 12.12 -7.62 2.18
C ALA A 220 13.64 -7.50 1.92
N GLU A 221 14.39 -8.61 2.00
CA GLU A 221 15.80 -8.68 1.65
C GLU A 221 16.05 -8.31 0.18
N SER A 222 15.21 -8.82 -0.71
CA SER A 222 15.30 -8.54 -2.15
C SER A 222 15.04 -7.06 -2.46
N ILE A 223 14.06 -6.42 -1.81
CA ILE A 223 13.81 -4.97 -1.94
C ILE A 223 15.02 -4.18 -1.44
N ALA A 224 15.53 -4.51 -0.25
CA ALA A 224 16.69 -3.82 0.33
C ALA A 224 17.95 -3.96 -0.54
N ALA A 225 18.15 -5.12 -1.16
CA ALA A 225 19.26 -5.34 -2.09
C ALA A 225 19.10 -4.61 -3.43
N ALA A 226 17.85 -4.40 -3.88
CA ALA A 226 17.56 -3.79 -5.18
C ALA A 226 17.63 -2.26 -5.18
N VAL A 227 17.29 -1.60 -4.07
CA VAL A 227 17.19 -0.14 -3.98
C VAL A 227 18.43 0.42 -3.26
N PRO A 228 19.19 1.33 -3.88
CA PRO A 228 20.36 1.93 -3.23
C PRO A 228 20.00 2.68 -1.94
N GLY A 229 20.62 2.27 -0.83
CA GLY A 229 20.38 2.88 0.48
C GLY A 229 19.15 2.40 1.20
N ALA A 230 18.41 1.44 0.65
CA ALA A 230 17.32 0.79 1.36
C ALA A 230 17.81 -0.11 2.50
N SER A 231 16.94 -0.36 3.45
CA SER A 231 17.16 -1.28 4.56
C SER A 231 15.92 -2.13 4.81
N TRP A 232 16.10 -3.22 5.54
CA TRP A 232 14.98 -4.00 6.05
C TRP A 232 15.19 -4.37 7.51
N LYS A 233 14.11 -4.69 8.22
CA LYS A 233 14.13 -5.12 9.61
C LYS A 233 12.90 -5.93 10.02
N PRO A 234 13.02 -6.86 10.99
CA PRO A 234 11.88 -7.42 11.68
C PRO A 234 11.29 -6.40 12.65
N MET A 235 9.98 -6.51 12.89
CA MET A 235 9.22 -5.67 13.81
C MET A 235 8.17 -6.50 14.56
N PRO A 236 7.69 -6.05 15.75
CA PRO A 236 6.55 -6.69 16.40
C PRO A 236 5.34 -6.78 15.47
N GLY A 237 4.87 -8.01 15.23
CA GLY A 237 3.74 -8.31 14.36
C GLY A 237 3.64 -9.80 14.08
N SER A 238 2.42 -10.25 13.72
CA SER A 238 2.10 -11.64 13.42
C SER A 238 0.92 -11.71 12.44
N GLU A 239 0.79 -12.85 11.77
CA GLU A 239 -0.35 -13.14 10.89
C GLU A 239 -0.64 -12.02 9.87
N HIS A 240 0.43 -11.44 9.32
CA HIS A 240 0.40 -10.35 8.36
C HIS A 240 0.03 -8.97 8.94
N GLY A 241 -0.32 -8.87 10.21
CA GLY A 241 -0.59 -7.63 10.94
C GLY A 241 0.62 -7.10 11.70
N TRP A 242 0.58 -5.83 12.07
CA TRP A 242 1.58 -5.19 12.93
C TRP A 242 1.01 -4.77 14.28
N GLU A 243 1.91 -4.54 15.25
CA GLU A 243 1.55 -3.91 16.52
C GLU A 243 1.49 -2.38 16.33
N PRO A 244 0.31 -1.72 16.50
CA PRO A 244 0.14 -0.29 16.17
C PRO A 244 1.10 0.66 16.87
N GLU A 245 1.41 0.43 18.15
CA GLU A 245 2.32 1.27 18.94
C GLU A 245 3.77 1.18 18.42
N ALA A 246 4.24 -0.02 18.11
CA ALA A 246 5.58 -0.24 17.55
C ALA A 246 5.70 0.32 16.14
N MET A 247 4.68 0.09 15.31
CA MET A 247 4.63 0.60 13.95
C MET A 247 4.60 2.14 13.93
N ALA A 248 3.77 2.77 14.75
CA ALA A 248 3.71 4.23 14.81
C ALA A 248 5.03 4.86 15.28
N ALA A 249 5.74 4.22 16.22
CA ALA A 249 7.04 4.71 16.68
C ALA A 249 8.09 4.65 15.55
N GLU A 250 8.16 3.55 14.83
CA GLU A 250 9.08 3.36 13.70
C GLU A 250 8.78 4.30 12.53
N LEU A 251 7.51 4.38 12.11
CA LEU A 251 7.09 5.24 11.02
C LEU A 251 7.32 6.72 11.34
N ALA A 252 7.06 7.16 12.58
CA ALA A 252 7.34 8.55 12.98
C ALA A 252 8.84 8.85 12.88
N ALA A 253 9.70 7.98 13.42
CA ALA A 253 11.14 8.14 13.33
C ALA A 253 11.63 8.19 11.88
N PHE A 254 11.13 7.29 11.03
CA PHE A 254 11.47 7.21 9.61
C PHE A 254 11.03 8.47 8.84
N VAL A 255 9.79 8.93 9.04
CA VAL A 255 9.24 10.10 8.36
C VAL A 255 9.97 11.39 8.78
N HIS A 256 10.24 11.58 10.08
CA HIS A 256 10.99 12.75 10.57
C HIS A 256 12.43 12.76 10.06
N ALA A 257 13.13 11.63 10.06
CA ALA A 257 14.49 11.53 9.53
C ALA A 257 14.53 11.86 8.03
N THR A 258 13.58 11.36 7.27
CA THR A 258 13.44 11.62 5.83
C THR A 258 13.16 13.09 5.55
N HIS A 259 12.19 13.67 6.26
CA HIS A 259 11.83 15.08 6.11
C HIS A 259 13.01 16.01 6.47
N ALA A 260 13.73 15.72 7.54
CA ALA A 260 14.92 16.49 7.92
C ALA A 260 16.07 16.40 6.91
N ALA A 261 16.16 15.31 6.15
CA ALA A 261 17.16 15.14 5.09
C ALA A 261 16.74 15.76 3.75
N ASP A 262 15.45 16.06 3.54
CA ASP A 262 14.90 16.55 2.27
C ASP A 262 15.32 18.01 1.99
N PRO A 263 16.01 18.28 0.87
CA PRO A 263 16.41 19.66 0.50
C PRO A 263 15.21 20.59 0.25
N VAL A 264 14.09 20.04 -0.25
CA VAL A 264 12.86 20.82 -0.56
C VAL A 264 12.20 21.27 0.74
N ALA A 265 12.06 20.37 1.71
CA ALA A 265 11.50 20.67 3.02
C ALA A 265 12.33 21.74 3.78
N ARG A 266 13.68 21.73 3.64
CA ARG A 266 14.57 22.73 4.22
C ARG A 266 14.42 24.11 3.60
N ALA A 267 14.01 24.20 2.34
CA ALA A 267 13.84 25.49 1.65
C ALA A 267 12.55 26.21 2.06
N THR A 268 11.50 25.48 2.43
CA THR A 268 10.20 26.03 2.85
C THR A 268 10.15 26.41 4.34
N ALA A 269 11.10 25.93 5.15
CA ALA A 269 11.19 26.22 6.60
C ALA A 269 12.02 27.49 6.90
N ARG A 270 12.52 28.21 5.88
CA ARG A 270 13.26 29.48 5.99
C ARG A 270 12.42 30.66 5.50
#